data_8e74d9ac5652b845476011703d46e43f
#
_entry.id   8e74d9ac5652b845476011703d46e43f
#
_cell.length_a   1.000
_cell.length_b   1.000
_cell.length_c   1.000
_cell.angle_alpha   90.00
_cell.angle_beta   90.00
_cell.angle_gamma   90.00
#
_symmetry.space_group_name_H-M   'P 1'
#
loop_
_entity.id
_entity.type
_entity.pdbx_description
1 polymer ?
#
loop_
_entity_poly.entity_id
_entity_poly.type
_entity_poly.pdbx_seq_one_letter_code
_entity_poly.pdbx_strand_id
1 'polypeptide(L)'
;MKTKTMTTLLRAVLLAAAVLCGIFFLWFLPSYGQEVQRADPEFTWAYWPCLVWAWLFALPIFGAMLPCWRIFGSISAPEGAFTRRNARDMRSISRLAFADALIFPAGMFVLAFMGAGSAPLTIIITPMVIFCCVAVGIVCYVLSRLIGDAAALREENDMTI
;
A
#
# COMPACT_ATOMS: atom_id res chain seq x y z
N MET A 1 5.49 25.87 -11.62
CA MET A 1 4.81 25.64 -10.32
C MET A 1 5.90 25.61 -9.24
N LYS A 2 5.79 26.39 -8.15
CA LYS A 2 6.82 26.41 -7.11
C LYS A 2 6.87 25.02 -6.43
N THR A 3 8.07 24.49 -6.21
CA THR A 3 8.29 23.14 -5.60
C THR A 3 7.48 22.94 -4.30
N LYS A 4 7.31 23.98 -3.50
CA LYS A 4 6.48 23.98 -2.29
C LYS A 4 5.00 23.65 -2.57
N THR A 5 4.42 24.21 -3.63
CA THR A 5 3.01 23.95 -4.02
C THR A 5 2.83 22.49 -4.45
N MET A 6 3.80 21.94 -5.17
CA MET A 6 3.78 20.52 -5.61
C MET A 6 3.84 19.56 -4.42
N THR A 7 4.73 19.82 -3.46
CA THR A 7 4.82 19.00 -2.22
C THR A 7 3.52 19.06 -1.40
N THR A 8 2.92 20.25 -1.26
CA THR A 8 1.66 20.40 -0.53
C THR A 8 0.53 19.63 -1.23
N LEU A 9 0.45 19.70 -2.55
CA LEU A 9 -0.55 18.97 -3.32
C LEU A 9 -0.39 17.46 -3.17
N LEU A 10 0.84 16.93 -3.29
CA LEU A 10 1.13 15.50 -3.12
C LEU A 10 0.76 15.01 -1.71
N ARG A 11 1.07 15.78 -0.68
CA ARG A 11 0.68 15.45 0.70
C ARG A 11 -0.83 15.50 0.91
N ALA A 12 -1.51 16.48 0.31
CA ALA A 12 -2.97 16.57 0.38
C ALA A 12 -3.65 15.37 -0.28
N VAL A 13 -3.15 14.95 -1.46
CA VAL A 13 -3.64 13.72 -2.15
C VAL A 13 -3.39 12.49 -1.29
N LEU A 14 -2.21 12.36 -0.67
CA LEU A 14 -1.90 11.23 0.20
C LEU A 14 -2.81 11.19 1.44
N LEU A 15 -3.08 12.34 2.05
CA LEU A 15 -4.03 12.44 3.18
C LEU A 15 -5.44 12.08 2.75
N ALA A 16 -5.90 12.58 1.61
CA ALA A 16 -7.21 12.22 1.07
C ALA A 16 -7.32 10.70 0.81
N ALA A 17 -6.28 10.09 0.23
CA ALA A 17 -6.21 8.64 0.04
C ALA A 17 -6.24 7.89 1.39
N ALA A 18 -5.50 8.36 2.40
CA ALA A 18 -5.49 7.77 3.74
C ALA A 18 -6.87 7.82 4.40
N VAL A 19 -7.56 8.96 4.30
CA VAL A 19 -8.92 9.13 4.84
C VAL A 19 -9.91 8.23 4.10
N LEU A 20 -9.86 8.18 2.77
CA LEU A 20 -10.73 7.30 1.97
C LEU A 20 -10.51 5.82 2.29
N CYS A 21 -9.25 5.38 2.38
CA CYS A 21 -8.93 4.01 2.82
C CYS A 21 -9.43 3.76 4.25
N GLY A 22 -9.24 4.71 5.16
CA GLY A 22 -9.75 4.61 6.54
C GLY A 22 -11.26 4.43 6.59
N ILE A 23 -12.01 5.27 5.87
CA ILE A 23 -13.47 5.17 5.75
C ILE A 23 -13.87 3.81 5.16
N PHE A 24 -13.17 3.35 4.13
CA PHE A 24 -13.45 2.08 3.48
C PHE A 24 -13.25 0.89 4.43
N PHE A 25 -12.08 0.78 5.09
CA PHE A 25 -11.75 -0.37 5.93
C PHE A 25 -12.42 -0.34 7.30
N LEU A 26 -12.67 0.84 7.87
CA LEU A 26 -13.19 0.98 9.25
C LEU A 26 -14.70 1.18 9.31
N TRP A 27 -15.31 1.70 8.27
CA TRP A 27 -16.76 1.95 8.24
C TRP A 27 -17.46 1.13 7.17
N PHE A 28 -17.11 1.33 5.91
CA PHE A 28 -17.84 0.70 4.80
C PHE A 28 -17.81 -0.83 4.88
N LEU A 29 -16.63 -1.40 5.07
CA LEU A 29 -16.44 -2.85 5.09
C LEU A 29 -17.16 -3.54 6.27
N PRO A 30 -17.08 -3.05 7.53
CA PRO A 30 -17.86 -3.60 8.63
C PRO A 30 -19.36 -3.46 8.43
N SER A 31 -19.84 -2.30 7.93
CA SER A 31 -21.26 -2.07 7.66
C SER A 31 -21.81 -3.02 6.60
N TYR A 32 -21.07 -3.18 5.51
CA TYR A 32 -21.42 -4.13 4.44
C TYR A 32 -21.46 -5.58 4.97
N GLY A 33 -20.47 -5.97 5.77
CA GLY A 33 -20.43 -7.30 6.38
C GLY A 33 -21.64 -7.56 7.31
N GLN A 34 -22.12 -6.55 8.05
CA GLN A 34 -23.33 -6.67 8.86
C GLN A 34 -24.60 -6.81 8.01
N GLU A 35 -24.67 -6.14 6.86
CA GLU A 35 -25.81 -6.30 5.93
C GLU A 35 -25.84 -7.71 5.34
N VAL A 36 -24.66 -8.27 4.97
CA VAL A 36 -24.55 -9.65 4.49
C VAL A 36 -25.02 -10.64 5.58
N GLN A 37 -24.62 -10.43 6.84
CA GLN A 37 -25.09 -11.28 7.94
C GLN A 37 -26.62 -11.26 8.11
N ARG A 38 -27.26 -10.11 7.90
CA ARG A 38 -28.72 -9.98 8.01
C ARG A 38 -29.44 -10.66 6.84
N ALA A 39 -28.85 -10.59 5.64
CA ALA A 39 -29.42 -11.18 4.44
C ALA A 39 -29.28 -12.71 4.47
N ASP A 40 -28.12 -13.21 4.87
CA ASP A 40 -27.78 -14.64 4.91
C ASP A 40 -27.25 -15.06 6.29
N PRO A 41 -28.11 -15.45 7.23
CA PRO A 41 -27.72 -15.83 8.60
C PRO A 41 -26.74 -17.01 8.66
N GLU A 42 -26.70 -17.87 7.64
CA GLU A 42 -25.76 -18.99 7.55
C GLU A 42 -24.31 -18.55 7.51
N PHE A 43 -24.01 -17.33 7.01
CA PHE A 43 -22.66 -16.76 6.94
C PHE A 43 -22.26 -15.87 8.12
N THR A 44 -23.05 -15.82 9.18
CA THR A 44 -22.77 -14.99 10.39
C THR A 44 -21.39 -15.31 10.99
N TRP A 45 -20.94 -16.56 10.94
CA TRP A 45 -19.64 -17.00 11.43
C TRP A 45 -18.47 -16.41 10.61
N ALA A 46 -18.68 -16.14 9.32
CA ALA A 46 -17.64 -15.67 8.41
C ALA A 46 -17.30 -14.18 8.60
N TYR A 47 -18.15 -13.41 9.24
CA TYR A 47 -17.98 -11.95 9.42
C TYR A 47 -16.63 -11.59 10.06
N TRP A 48 -16.33 -12.16 11.21
CA TRP A 48 -15.09 -11.85 11.92
C TRP A 48 -13.83 -12.30 11.18
N PRO A 49 -13.74 -13.52 10.67
CA PRO A 49 -12.59 -13.94 9.85
C PRO A 49 -12.36 -13.03 8.64
N CYS A 50 -13.41 -12.67 7.90
CA CYS A 50 -13.31 -11.77 6.75
C CYS A 50 -12.83 -10.37 7.16
N LEU A 51 -13.36 -9.83 8.25
CA LEU A 51 -13.00 -8.49 8.73
C LEU A 51 -11.55 -8.43 9.23
N VAL A 52 -11.13 -9.42 10.01
CA VAL A 52 -9.74 -9.52 10.51
C VAL A 52 -8.77 -9.65 9.33
N TRP A 53 -9.08 -10.48 8.35
CA TRP A 53 -8.26 -10.59 7.15
C TRP A 53 -8.17 -9.28 6.37
N ALA A 54 -9.29 -8.58 6.19
CA ALA A 54 -9.30 -7.29 5.50
C ALA A 54 -8.46 -6.24 6.24
N TRP A 55 -8.49 -6.22 7.56
CA TRP A 55 -7.63 -5.33 8.35
C TRP A 55 -6.15 -5.73 8.27
N LEU A 56 -5.85 -7.02 8.25
CA LEU A 56 -4.48 -7.51 8.06
C LEU A 56 -3.92 -7.07 6.70
N PHE A 57 -4.73 -7.11 5.65
CA PHE A 57 -4.40 -6.59 4.32
C PHE A 57 -4.27 -5.06 4.30
N ALA A 58 -5.05 -4.34 5.11
CA ALA A 58 -4.96 -2.89 5.20
C ALA A 58 -3.66 -2.39 5.88
N LEU A 59 -3.05 -3.18 6.77
CA LEU A 59 -1.85 -2.77 7.52
C LEU A 59 -0.66 -2.38 6.65
N PRO A 60 -0.22 -3.16 5.65
CA PRO A 60 0.85 -2.75 4.75
C PRO A 60 0.51 -1.52 3.92
N ILE A 61 -0.76 -1.35 3.51
CA ILE A 61 -1.23 -0.18 2.76
C ILE A 61 -1.05 1.10 3.61
N PHE A 62 -1.55 1.11 4.85
CA PHE A 62 -1.33 2.23 5.77
C PHE A 62 0.14 2.40 6.14
N GLY A 63 0.87 1.30 6.30
CA GLY A 63 2.32 1.31 6.54
C GLY A 63 3.10 2.00 5.42
N ALA A 64 2.69 1.83 4.16
CA ALA A 64 3.33 2.48 3.02
C ALA A 64 3.09 3.99 2.95
N MET A 65 2.06 4.52 3.62
CA MET A 65 1.77 5.95 3.62
C MET A 65 2.85 6.76 4.37
N LEU A 66 3.47 6.18 5.41
CA LEU A 66 4.53 6.85 6.17
C LEU A 66 5.79 7.16 5.33
N PRO A 67 6.40 6.16 4.64
CA PRO A 67 7.51 6.46 3.74
C PRO A 67 7.10 7.36 2.57
N CYS A 68 5.90 7.24 2.01
CA CYS A 68 5.39 8.18 1.00
C CYS A 68 5.37 9.62 1.51
N TRP A 69 4.86 9.85 2.73
CA TRP A 69 4.86 11.17 3.35
C TRP A 69 6.24 11.78 3.49
N ARG A 70 7.23 10.96 3.88
CA ARG A 70 8.63 11.38 4.02
C ARG A 70 9.24 11.75 2.67
N ILE A 71 9.05 10.91 1.65
CA ILE A 71 9.53 11.14 0.28
C ILE A 71 8.96 12.46 -0.26
N PHE A 72 7.64 12.69 -0.12
CA PHE A 72 7.03 13.94 -0.57
C PHE A 72 7.59 15.17 0.16
N GLY A 73 7.93 15.01 1.44
CA GLY A 73 8.57 16.09 2.20
C GLY A 73 9.97 16.44 1.72
N SER A 74 10.74 15.45 1.27
CA SER A 74 12.11 15.65 0.82
C SER A 74 12.23 16.38 -0.52
N ILE A 75 11.17 16.38 -1.36
CA ILE A 75 11.16 17.06 -2.67
C ILE A 75 11.44 18.58 -2.53
N SER A 76 10.99 19.17 -1.43
CA SER A 76 11.21 20.60 -1.14
C SER A 76 12.44 20.87 -0.27
N ALA A 77 13.17 19.85 0.16
CA ALA A 77 14.38 20.01 0.97
C ALA A 77 15.58 20.42 0.09
N PRO A 78 16.59 21.09 0.66
CA PRO A 78 17.82 21.45 -0.06
C PRO A 78 18.56 20.27 -0.65
N GLU A 79 18.48 19.11 0.02
CA GLU A 79 19.08 17.85 -0.42
C GLU A 79 18.36 17.23 -1.63
N GLY A 80 17.10 17.63 -1.90
CA GLY A 80 16.28 17.15 -2.99
C GLY A 80 15.74 15.73 -2.79
N ALA A 81 15.19 15.17 -3.87
CA ALA A 81 14.55 13.85 -3.84
C ALA A 81 15.57 12.69 -3.87
N PHE A 82 16.80 12.91 -4.34
CA PHE A 82 17.83 11.88 -4.55
C PHE A 82 18.72 11.74 -3.32
N THR A 83 18.19 11.08 -2.29
CA THR A 83 18.89 10.81 -1.04
C THR A 83 18.87 9.32 -0.72
N ARG A 84 19.91 8.82 -0.02
CA ARG A 84 19.93 7.41 0.48
C ARG A 84 18.74 7.08 1.38
N ARG A 85 18.17 8.08 2.05
CA ARG A 85 16.97 7.93 2.87
C ARG A 85 15.75 7.61 2.00
N ASN A 86 15.52 8.37 0.93
CA ASN A 86 14.41 8.14 0.02
C ASN A 86 14.54 6.80 -0.72
N ALA A 87 15.75 6.37 -1.05
CA ALA A 87 16.00 5.03 -1.59
C ALA A 87 15.56 3.93 -0.61
N ARG A 88 15.83 4.10 0.69
CA ARG A 88 15.36 3.15 1.72
C ARG A 88 13.85 3.18 1.91
N ASP A 89 13.25 4.37 1.90
CA ASP A 89 11.80 4.53 2.03
C ASP A 89 11.07 3.88 0.83
N MET A 90 11.58 4.04 -0.41
CA MET A 90 11.07 3.34 -1.60
C MET A 90 11.19 1.82 -1.49
N ARG A 91 12.31 1.32 -0.96
CA ARG A 91 12.49 -0.11 -0.71
C ARG A 91 11.51 -0.65 0.33
N SER A 92 11.16 0.15 1.33
CA SER A 92 10.14 -0.21 2.32
C SER A 92 8.76 -0.33 1.69
N ILE A 93 8.37 0.61 0.82
CA ILE A 93 7.11 0.53 0.06
C ILE A 93 7.07 -0.73 -0.79
N SER A 94 8.17 -1.03 -1.50
CA SER A 94 8.29 -2.25 -2.30
C SER A 94 8.05 -3.52 -1.48
N ARG A 95 8.68 -3.62 -0.29
CA ARG A 95 8.50 -4.77 0.60
C ARG A 95 7.06 -4.92 1.10
N LEU A 96 6.41 -3.80 1.43
CA LEU A 96 5.02 -3.80 1.87
C LEU A 96 4.08 -4.22 0.73
N ALA A 97 4.33 -3.76 -0.49
CA ALA A 97 3.56 -4.19 -1.66
C ALA A 97 3.72 -5.70 -1.95
N PHE A 98 4.93 -6.25 -1.83
CA PHE A 98 5.12 -7.70 -1.95
C PHE A 98 4.49 -8.48 -0.79
N ALA A 99 4.46 -7.94 0.43
CA ALA A 99 3.75 -8.54 1.55
C ALA A 99 2.25 -8.62 1.25
N ASP A 100 1.63 -7.57 0.72
CA ASP A 100 0.23 -7.57 0.31
C ASP A 100 -0.06 -8.57 -0.81
N ALA A 101 0.86 -8.73 -1.77
CA ALA A 101 0.75 -9.72 -2.82
C ALA A 101 0.71 -11.17 -2.28
N LEU A 102 1.19 -11.41 -1.06
CA LEU A 102 1.12 -12.71 -0.38
C LEU A 102 -0.07 -12.78 0.60
N ILE A 103 -0.32 -11.73 1.37
CA ILE A 103 -1.40 -11.66 2.37
C ILE A 103 -2.76 -11.82 1.70
N PHE A 104 -2.97 -11.15 0.56
CA PHE A 104 -4.27 -11.16 -0.12
C PHE A 104 -4.67 -12.55 -0.58
N PRO A 105 -3.89 -13.28 -1.41
CA PRO A 105 -4.26 -14.61 -1.84
C PRO A 105 -4.29 -15.63 -0.71
N ALA A 106 -3.42 -15.52 0.29
CA ALA A 106 -3.43 -16.39 1.45
C ALA A 106 -4.76 -16.30 2.22
N GLY A 107 -5.24 -15.08 2.47
CA GLY A 107 -6.54 -14.89 3.14
C GLY A 107 -7.71 -15.36 2.26
N MET A 108 -7.69 -15.04 0.96
CA MET A 108 -8.72 -15.53 0.03
C MET A 108 -8.77 -17.06 -0.03
N PHE A 109 -7.61 -17.71 0.02
CA PHE A 109 -7.54 -19.16 0.05
C PHE A 109 -8.15 -19.74 1.35
N VAL A 110 -7.79 -19.14 2.51
CA VAL A 110 -8.35 -19.56 3.81
C VAL A 110 -9.87 -19.38 3.83
N LEU A 111 -10.37 -18.21 3.40
CA LEU A 111 -11.81 -17.93 3.35
C LEU A 111 -12.55 -18.86 2.40
N ALA A 112 -11.97 -19.18 1.24
CA ALA A 112 -12.54 -20.13 0.30
C ALA A 112 -12.59 -21.56 0.88
N PHE A 113 -11.53 -21.98 1.58
CA PHE A 113 -11.49 -23.29 2.25
C PHE A 113 -12.51 -23.39 3.38
N MET A 114 -12.77 -22.29 4.08
CA MET A 114 -13.81 -22.21 5.09
C MET A 114 -15.24 -22.13 4.52
N GLY A 115 -15.39 -22.01 3.20
CA GLY A 115 -16.71 -21.91 2.54
C GLY A 115 -17.31 -20.49 2.54
N ALA A 116 -16.53 -19.46 2.92
CA ALA A 116 -16.97 -18.08 2.96
C ALA A 116 -16.73 -17.30 1.65
N GLY A 117 -16.19 -17.93 0.62
CA GLY A 117 -15.83 -17.31 -0.64
C GLY A 117 -16.77 -17.61 -1.78
N SER A 118 -17.13 -16.61 -2.59
CA SER A 118 -17.73 -16.84 -3.90
C SER A 118 -16.63 -17.13 -4.94
N ALA A 119 -16.60 -18.36 -5.46
CA ALA A 119 -15.57 -18.82 -6.39
C ALA A 119 -15.34 -17.88 -7.61
N PRO A 120 -16.38 -17.36 -8.30
CA PRO A 120 -16.16 -16.51 -9.46
C PRO A 120 -15.44 -15.20 -9.14
N LEU A 121 -15.81 -14.53 -8.06
CA LEU A 121 -15.21 -13.27 -7.64
C LEU A 121 -13.76 -13.46 -7.22
N THR A 122 -13.47 -14.53 -6.50
CA THR A 122 -12.12 -14.87 -6.05
C THR A 122 -11.17 -15.13 -7.22
N ILE A 123 -11.63 -15.86 -8.25
CA ILE A 123 -10.80 -16.18 -9.42
C ILE A 123 -10.44 -14.92 -10.24
N ILE A 124 -11.32 -13.93 -10.30
CA ILE A 124 -11.09 -12.70 -11.06
C ILE A 124 -10.28 -11.67 -10.26
N ILE A 125 -10.67 -11.42 -9.02
CA ILE A 125 -10.07 -10.32 -8.21
C ILE A 125 -8.67 -10.70 -7.72
N THR A 126 -8.44 -11.95 -7.35
CA THR A 126 -7.15 -12.36 -6.77
C THR A 126 -5.97 -12.12 -7.70
N PRO A 127 -5.98 -12.61 -8.97
CA PRO A 127 -4.87 -12.33 -9.89
C PRO A 127 -4.69 -10.84 -10.19
N MET A 128 -5.79 -10.07 -10.26
CA MET A 128 -5.72 -8.63 -10.49
C MET A 128 -5.02 -7.90 -9.33
N VAL A 129 -5.38 -8.21 -8.09
CA VAL A 129 -4.73 -7.61 -6.91
C VAL A 129 -3.26 -8.01 -6.82
N ILE A 130 -2.94 -9.30 -7.03
CA ILE A 130 -1.55 -9.77 -7.05
C ILE A 130 -0.75 -9.01 -8.10
N PHE A 131 -1.28 -8.90 -9.32
CA PHE A 131 -0.61 -8.18 -10.41
C PHE A 131 -0.34 -6.72 -10.03
N CYS A 132 -1.33 -6.01 -9.49
CA CYS A 132 -1.17 -4.61 -9.05
C CYS A 132 -0.10 -4.48 -7.94
N CYS A 133 -0.15 -5.34 -6.93
CA CYS A 133 0.81 -5.31 -5.81
C CYS A 133 2.24 -5.63 -6.29
N VAL A 134 2.40 -6.63 -7.16
CA VAL A 134 3.70 -7.00 -7.74
C VAL A 134 4.23 -5.88 -8.63
N ALA A 135 3.39 -5.29 -9.49
CA ALA A 135 3.78 -4.19 -10.35
C ALA A 135 4.28 -2.98 -9.54
N VAL A 136 3.52 -2.56 -8.52
CA VAL A 136 3.94 -1.48 -7.60
C VAL A 136 5.24 -1.86 -6.88
N GLY A 137 5.34 -3.09 -6.39
CA GLY A 137 6.53 -3.61 -5.71
C GLY A 137 7.79 -3.53 -6.57
N ILE A 138 7.70 -3.97 -7.84
CA ILE A 138 8.81 -3.92 -8.80
C ILE A 138 9.19 -2.48 -9.13
N VAL A 139 8.21 -1.62 -9.45
CA VAL A 139 8.47 -0.21 -9.76
C VAL A 139 9.17 0.49 -8.60
N CYS A 140 8.67 0.33 -7.38
CA CYS A 140 9.29 0.93 -6.20
C CYS A 140 10.69 0.36 -5.92
N TYR A 141 10.93 -0.92 -6.19
CA TYR A 141 12.24 -1.54 -6.05
C TYR A 141 13.26 -0.94 -7.04
N VAL A 142 12.88 -0.84 -8.32
CA VAL A 142 13.73 -0.25 -9.36
C VAL A 142 14.03 1.22 -9.05
N LEU A 143 13.02 2.00 -8.69
CA LEU A 143 13.20 3.40 -8.28
C LEU A 143 14.11 3.52 -7.05
N SER A 144 13.99 2.63 -6.07
CA SER A 144 14.90 2.59 -4.91
C SER A 144 16.36 2.43 -5.33
N ARG A 145 16.63 1.55 -6.32
CA ARG A 145 17.97 1.37 -6.87
C ARG A 145 18.48 2.63 -7.57
N LEU A 146 17.69 3.16 -8.50
CA LEU A 146 18.06 4.36 -9.25
C LEU A 146 18.34 5.58 -8.36
N ILE A 147 17.47 5.80 -7.35
CA ILE A 147 17.67 6.88 -6.37
C ILE A 147 18.94 6.63 -5.54
N GLY A 148 19.22 5.38 -5.16
CA GLY A 148 20.41 5.02 -4.41
C GLY A 148 21.69 5.28 -5.19
N ASP A 149 21.74 4.89 -6.47
CA ASP A 149 22.88 5.09 -7.35
C ASP A 149 23.12 6.59 -7.63
N ALA A 150 22.02 7.35 -7.87
CA ALA A 150 22.12 8.80 -8.03
C ALA A 150 22.62 9.52 -6.77
N ALA A 151 22.21 9.06 -5.59
CA ALA A 151 22.68 9.60 -4.31
C ALA A 151 24.18 9.32 -4.09
N ALA A 152 24.66 8.13 -4.45
CA ALA A 152 26.06 7.76 -4.35
C ALA A 152 26.95 8.63 -5.27
N LEU A 153 26.56 8.80 -6.53
CA LEU A 153 27.27 9.65 -7.50
C LEU A 153 27.36 11.11 -7.03
N ARG A 154 26.28 11.61 -6.40
CA ARG A 154 26.28 12.96 -5.84
C ARG A 154 27.29 13.09 -4.68
N GLU A 155 27.30 12.12 -3.75
CA GLU A 155 28.24 12.12 -2.63
C GLU A 155 29.70 12.07 -3.12
N GLU A 156 30.01 11.28 -4.15
CA GLU A 156 31.35 11.24 -4.77
C GLU A 156 31.75 12.58 -5.37
N ASN A 157 30.81 13.24 -6.06
CA ASN A 157 31.08 14.54 -6.71
C ASN A 157 31.30 15.65 -5.67
N ASP A 158 30.54 15.63 -4.55
CA ASP A 158 30.68 16.61 -3.46
C ASP A 158 32.00 16.43 -2.68
N MET A 159 32.64 15.24 -2.72
CA MET A 159 33.95 14.98 -2.10
C MET A 159 35.15 15.34 -2.99
N THR A 160 34.91 15.63 -4.27
CA THR A 160 35.99 15.93 -5.26
C THR A 160 36.23 17.42 -5.46
N ILE A 161 35.47 18.28 -4.82
CA ILE A 161 35.62 19.75 -4.79
C ILE A 161 36.23 20.20 -3.47
#